data_122f809b624a615dd1f9da01f8de0599
#
_entry.id   122f809b624a615dd1f9da01f8de0599
#
_cell.length_a   1.000
_cell.length_b   1.000
_cell.length_c   1.000
_cell.angle_alpha   90.00
_cell.angle_beta   90.00
_cell.angle_gamma   90.00
#
_symmetry.space_group_name_H-M   'P 1'
#
loop_
_entity.id
_entity.type
_entity.pdbx_description
1 polymer ?
#
loop_
_entity_poly.entity_id
_entity_poly.type
_entity_poly.pdbx_seq_one_letter_code
_entity_poly.pdbx_strand_id
1 'polypeptide(L)'
;MKKKILLLLFLLIYNNQAYSIETKIIHNIQNEIITNIDIKNEFKYLIALNNSLQELDKEKILGISNESIIREKIKKIELSKNFKEIKLNEDYIDILLKNIYSRLNLKSINEFEMYLNSYDLTLNEIKAKITIDALWNELIIQKYSSKLTVDKDKIKKEILKNNKIQSKEHLLSEIIFEVTKREEIEKKYNEIVKSINQIGFKNSAAIYSFSDTSKIGGDIGWINENSLNNNIKKNINSLKVGEFTKPIILSNGILILKLINTKNSETTIDIENELKKAINYERNRQLNQYSKIYYNKIKKNLDFDG
;
A
#
# COMPACT_ATOMS: atom_id res chain seq x y z
N MET A 1 39.21 -45.89 28.28
CA MET A 1 38.15 -45.59 27.29
C MET A 1 36.95 -44.86 27.89
N LYS A 2 36.39 -45.30 29.02
CA LYS A 2 35.17 -44.67 29.62
C LYS A 2 35.31 -43.15 29.98
N LYS A 3 36.49 -42.69 30.42
CA LYS A 3 36.73 -41.26 30.75
C LYS A 3 36.77 -40.32 29.52
N LYS A 4 37.21 -40.82 28.35
CA LYS A 4 37.24 -40.02 27.10
C LYS A 4 35.85 -39.84 26.49
N ILE A 5 34.96 -40.84 26.66
CA ILE A 5 33.56 -40.80 26.21
C ILE A 5 32.78 -39.77 27.05
N LEU A 6 33.03 -39.69 28.36
CA LEU A 6 32.37 -38.74 29.25
C LEU A 6 32.74 -37.28 28.91
N LEU A 7 34.00 -37.04 28.51
CA LEU A 7 34.47 -35.70 28.10
C LEU A 7 33.85 -35.28 26.76
N LEU A 8 33.65 -36.21 25.84
CA LEU A 8 33.00 -35.95 24.54
C LEU A 8 31.51 -35.63 24.69
N LEU A 9 30.82 -36.28 25.65
CA LEU A 9 29.42 -36.00 25.97
C LEU A 9 29.26 -34.62 26.61
N PHE A 10 30.23 -34.18 27.41
CA PHE A 10 30.22 -32.84 28.03
C PHE A 10 30.45 -31.69 27.02
N LEU A 11 31.19 -31.95 25.94
CA LEU A 11 31.39 -30.98 24.83
C LEU A 11 30.18 -30.83 23.94
N LEU A 12 29.29 -31.82 23.84
CA LEU A 12 28.05 -31.74 23.06
C LEU A 12 26.94 -30.95 23.75
N ILE A 13 27.02 -30.73 25.06
CA ILE A 13 26.01 -29.98 25.82
C ILE A 13 26.25 -28.44 25.74
N TYR A 14 27.45 -28.00 25.36
CA TYR A 14 27.82 -26.57 25.42
C TYR A 14 27.49 -25.74 24.17
N ASN A 15 26.91 -26.34 23.13
CA ASN A 15 26.68 -25.64 21.86
C ASN A 15 25.23 -25.19 21.58
N ASN A 16 24.33 -25.27 22.55
CA ASN A 16 23.01 -24.67 22.40
C ASN A 16 22.94 -23.31 23.11
N GLN A 17 23.68 -22.33 22.60
CA GLN A 17 23.31 -20.94 22.85
C GLN A 17 22.01 -20.66 22.06
N ALA A 18 20.89 -20.95 22.68
CA ALA A 18 19.62 -20.39 22.23
C ALA A 18 19.75 -18.85 22.37
N TYR A 19 20.01 -18.15 21.27
CA TYR A 19 19.90 -16.70 21.25
C TYR A 19 18.42 -16.35 21.49
N SER A 20 18.09 -16.13 22.76
CA SER A 20 16.79 -15.53 23.11
C SER A 20 16.77 -14.12 22.52
N ILE A 21 15.91 -13.88 21.55
CA ILE A 21 15.64 -12.53 21.09
C ILE A 21 14.91 -11.83 22.23
N GLU A 22 15.58 -10.91 22.89
CA GLU A 22 14.97 -10.08 23.93
C GLU A 22 13.82 -9.28 23.33
N THR A 23 12.60 -9.54 23.80
CA THR A 23 11.41 -8.80 23.38
C THR A 23 11.38 -7.47 24.12
N LYS A 24 11.39 -6.37 23.36
CA LYS A 24 11.32 -5.00 23.89
C LYS A 24 10.05 -4.33 23.39
N ILE A 25 9.33 -3.67 24.30
CA ILE A 25 8.22 -2.80 23.93
C ILE A 25 8.82 -1.53 23.34
N ILE A 26 8.36 -1.16 22.14
CA ILE A 26 8.79 0.03 21.41
C ILE A 26 7.72 1.12 21.51
N HIS A 27 6.45 0.76 21.37
CA HIS A 27 5.31 1.68 21.51
C HIS A 27 4.19 1.05 22.30
N ASN A 28 3.47 1.89 23.04
CA ASN A 28 2.20 1.56 23.66
C ASN A 28 1.12 2.50 23.12
N ILE A 29 0.08 1.94 22.51
CA ILE A 29 -1.03 2.70 21.92
C ILE A 29 -2.31 2.21 22.56
N GLN A 30 -2.79 2.88 23.61
CA GLN A 30 -3.91 2.41 24.41
C GLN A 30 -3.70 0.96 24.90
N ASN A 31 -4.47 0.00 24.35
CA ASN A 31 -4.42 -1.42 24.72
C ASN A 31 -3.58 -2.28 23.74
N GLU A 32 -2.94 -1.68 22.74
CA GLU A 32 -2.09 -2.36 21.76
C GLU A 32 -0.62 -2.03 22.02
N ILE A 33 0.19 -3.08 22.16
CA ILE A 33 1.64 -2.97 22.33
C ILE A 33 2.32 -3.28 20.99
N ILE A 34 3.35 -2.53 20.66
CA ILE A 34 4.23 -2.80 19.54
C ILE A 34 5.61 -3.13 20.08
N THR A 35 6.10 -4.30 19.72
CA THR A 35 7.42 -4.80 20.10
C THR A 35 8.41 -4.68 18.95
N ASN A 36 9.71 -4.83 19.27
CA ASN A 36 10.76 -4.98 18.26
C ASN A 36 10.52 -6.20 17.34
N ILE A 37 9.82 -7.24 17.83
CA ILE A 37 9.46 -8.42 17.03
C ILE A 37 8.36 -8.06 16.01
N ASP A 38 7.36 -7.28 16.40
CA ASP A 38 6.31 -6.81 15.49
C ASP A 38 6.90 -5.98 14.36
N ILE A 39 7.83 -5.06 14.66
CA ILE A 39 8.52 -4.25 13.65
C ILE A 39 9.35 -5.14 12.71
N LYS A 40 10.02 -6.17 13.24
CA LYS A 40 10.78 -7.12 12.42
C LYS A 40 9.87 -7.95 11.50
N ASN A 41 8.71 -8.38 11.97
CA ASN A 41 7.75 -9.11 11.15
C ASN A 41 7.14 -8.20 10.08
N GLU A 42 6.85 -6.94 10.42
CA GLU A 42 6.39 -5.94 9.44
C GLU A 42 7.47 -5.67 8.37
N PHE A 43 8.74 -5.61 8.76
CA PHE A 43 9.87 -5.50 7.83
C PHE A 43 9.87 -6.64 6.80
N LYS A 44 9.72 -7.90 7.25
CA LYS A 44 9.64 -9.06 6.36
C LYS A 44 8.44 -8.96 5.42
N TYR A 45 7.27 -8.59 5.96
CA TYR A 45 6.04 -8.40 5.19
C TYR A 45 6.18 -7.35 4.10
N LEU A 46 6.74 -6.18 4.41
CA LEU A 46 6.91 -5.11 3.43
C LEU A 46 7.89 -5.51 2.32
N ILE A 47 8.99 -6.18 2.66
CA ILE A 47 9.95 -6.69 1.67
C ILE A 47 9.31 -7.78 0.79
N ALA A 48 8.52 -8.68 1.36
CA ALA A 48 7.83 -9.72 0.59
C ALA A 48 6.85 -9.11 -0.42
N LEU A 49 6.17 -8.00 -0.10
CA LEU A 49 5.26 -7.33 -1.03
C LEU A 49 5.97 -6.36 -2.01
N ASN A 50 7.13 -5.85 -1.63
CA ASN A 50 7.90 -4.91 -2.44
C ASN A 50 9.40 -5.22 -2.33
N ASN A 51 9.88 -6.12 -3.16
CA ASN A 51 11.28 -6.58 -3.16
C ASN A 51 12.29 -5.44 -3.39
N SER A 52 11.89 -4.34 -4.01
CA SER A 52 12.79 -3.20 -4.23
C SER A 52 13.19 -2.50 -2.92
N LEU A 53 12.44 -2.72 -1.82
CA LEU A 53 12.83 -2.22 -0.51
C LEU A 53 14.16 -2.82 -0.01
N GLN A 54 14.56 -4.01 -0.49
CA GLN A 54 15.84 -4.63 -0.15
C GLN A 54 17.06 -3.81 -0.61
N GLU A 55 16.86 -2.89 -1.55
CA GLU A 55 17.91 -1.97 -2.03
C GLU A 55 18.18 -0.81 -1.03
N LEU A 56 17.31 -0.64 -0.03
CA LEU A 56 17.45 0.41 0.98
C LEU A 56 18.28 -0.05 2.18
N ASP A 57 18.87 0.94 2.87
CA ASP A 57 19.50 0.69 4.17
C ASP A 57 18.47 0.11 5.15
N LYS A 58 18.92 -0.86 5.93
CA LYS A 58 18.07 -1.56 6.90
C LYS A 58 17.36 -0.62 7.88
N GLU A 59 18.02 0.46 8.31
CA GLU A 59 17.43 1.45 9.22
C GLU A 59 16.24 2.17 8.58
N LYS A 60 16.33 2.50 7.28
CA LYS A 60 15.21 3.11 6.54
C LYS A 60 14.02 2.17 6.46
N ILE A 61 14.27 0.89 6.16
CA ILE A 61 13.19 -0.10 6.07
C ILE A 61 12.56 -0.32 7.45
N LEU A 62 13.35 -0.35 8.53
CA LEU A 62 12.84 -0.42 9.90
C LEU A 62 11.97 0.80 10.26
N GLY A 63 12.35 1.99 9.84
CA GLY A 63 11.53 3.20 9.99
C GLY A 63 10.18 3.09 9.29
N ILE A 64 10.19 2.63 8.02
CA ILE A 64 8.96 2.37 7.25
C ILE A 64 8.09 1.31 7.93
N SER A 65 8.71 0.24 8.43
CA SER A 65 8.03 -0.85 9.12
C SER A 65 7.38 -0.38 10.43
N ASN A 66 8.08 0.45 11.17
CA ASN A 66 7.56 1.07 12.39
C ASN A 66 6.29 1.90 12.11
N GLU A 67 6.34 2.79 11.13
CA GLU A 67 5.16 3.58 10.74
C GLU A 67 4.01 2.71 10.20
N SER A 68 4.33 1.64 9.48
CA SER A 68 3.32 0.71 8.93
C SER A 68 2.59 -0.05 10.04
N ILE A 69 3.32 -0.63 11.01
CA ILE A 69 2.70 -1.38 12.11
C ILE A 69 1.91 -0.47 13.05
N ILE A 70 2.39 0.76 13.32
CA ILE A 70 1.63 1.77 14.07
C ILE A 70 0.29 2.04 13.37
N ARG A 71 0.31 2.22 12.05
CA ARG A 71 -0.91 2.46 11.27
C ARG A 71 -1.89 1.30 11.36
N GLU A 72 -1.40 0.07 11.28
CA GLU A 72 -2.21 -1.14 11.42
C GLU A 72 -2.85 -1.23 12.81
N LYS A 73 -2.08 -1.00 13.86
CA LYS A 73 -2.59 -1.03 15.26
C LYS A 73 -3.65 0.02 15.51
N ILE A 74 -3.45 1.25 15.03
CA ILE A 74 -4.45 2.32 15.13
C ILE A 74 -5.75 1.94 14.39
N LYS A 75 -5.64 1.40 13.16
CA LYS A 75 -6.80 0.89 12.44
C LYS A 75 -7.51 -0.20 13.25
N LYS A 76 -6.78 -1.18 13.79
CA LYS A 76 -7.33 -2.28 14.58
C LYS A 76 -8.09 -1.79 15.82
N ILE A 77 -7.52 -0.83 16.57
CA ILE A 77 -8.18 -0.20 17.73
C ILE A 77 -9.53 0.39 17.32
N GLU A 78 -9.56 1.12 16.22
CA GLU A 78 -10.79 1.76 15.78
C GLU A 78 -11.81 0.75 15.23
N LEU A 79 -11.35 -0.29 14.53
CA LEU A 79 -12.21 -1.37 14.06
C LEU A 79 -12.88 -2.12 15.22
N SER A 80 -12.16 -2.37 16.31
CA SER A 80 -12.72 -3.03 17.51
C SER A 80 -13.86 -2.24 18.16
N LYS A 81 -13.93 -0.91 17.94
CA LYS A 81 -15.04 -0.06 18.43
C LYS A 81 -16.26 -0.11 17.50
N ASN A 82 -16.08 -0.45 16.23
CA ASN A 82 -17.11 -0.37 15.19
C ASN A 82 -17.64 -1.73 14.74
N PHE A 83 -16.87 -2.81 14.92
CA PHE A 83 -17.23 -4.17 14.53
C PHE A 83 -17.20 -5.10 15.75
N LYS A 84 -18.17 -6.01 15.84
CA LYS A 84 -18.21 -7.02 16.91
C LYS A 84 -17.05 -8.01 16.81
N GLU A 85 -16.67 -8.35 15.59
CA GLU A 85 -15.55 -9.25 15.25
C GLU A 85 -14.75 -8.67 14.09
N ILE A 86 -13.42 -8.76 14.20
CA ILE A 86 -12.50 -8.41 13.11
C ILE A 86 -12.31 -9.66 12.25
N LYS A 87 -13.31 -9.95 11.40
CA LYS A 87 -13.33 -11.13 10.54
C LYS A 87 -14.01 -10.81 9.21
N LEU A 88 -13.48 -11.37 8.13
CA LEU A 88 -14.07 -11.33 6.80
C LEU A 88 -14.56 -12.71 6.38
N ASN A 89 -15.42 -12.76 5.37
CA ASN A 89 -15.78 -13.99 4.70
C ASN A 89 -14.55 -14.58 3.98
N GLU A 90 -14.37 -15.91 4.05
CA GLU A 90 -13.18 -16.59 3.46
C GLU A 90 -13.13 -16.41 1.94
N ASP A 91 -14.26 -16.50 1.23
CA ASP A 91 -14.31 -16.31 -0.24
C ASP A 91 -13.79 -14.90 -0.63
N TYR A 92 -14.09 -13.89 0.19
CA TYR A 92 -13.61 -12.54 -0.04
C TYR A 92 -12.12 -12.41 0.26
N ILE A 93 -11.63 -13.07 1.32
CA ILE A 93 -10.19 -13.15 1.62
C ILE A 93 -9.44 -13.80 0.45
N ASP A 94 -9.96 -14.87 -0.13
CA ASP A 94 -9.33 -15.57 -1.25
C ASP A 94 -9.24 -14.68 -2.50
N ILE A 95 -10.25 -13.86 -2.77
CA ILE A 95 -10.19 -12.85 -3.84
C ILE A 95 -9.08 -11.83 -3.58
N LEU A 96 -8.96 -11.33 -2.35
CA LEU A 96 -7.93 -10.36 -1.97
C LEU A 96 -6.52 -10.96 -2.05
N LEU A 97 -6.34 -12.21 -1.58
CA LEU A 97 -5.09 -12.95 -1.69
C LEU A 97 -4.70 -13.14 -3.16
N LYS A 98 -5.66 -13.54 -4.01
CA LYS A 98 -5.42 -13.69 -5.45
C LYS A 98 -4.90 -12.41 -6.09
N ASN A 99 -5.44 -11.26 -5.70
CA ASN A 99 -4.98 -9.97 -6.20
C ASN A 99 -3.53 -9.68 -5.77
N ILE A 100 -3.12 -10.11 -4.56
CA ILE A 100 -1.76 -9.92 -4.07
C ILE A 100 -0.78 -10.82 -4.81
N TYR A 101 -1.01 -12.14 -4.80
CA TYR A 101 -0.04 -13.06 -5.40
C TYR A 101 0.05 -12.92 -6.92
N SER A 102 -1.03 -12.54 -7.61
CA SER A 102 -0.98 -12.25 -9.05
C SER A 102 -0.08 -11.05 -9.38
N ARG A 103 0.00 -10.04 -8.52
CA ARG A 103 0.93 -8.90 -8.68
C ARG A 103 2.40 -9.30 -8.48
N LEU A 104 2.62 -10.34 -7.69
CA LEU A 104 3.94 -10.94 -7.51
C LEU A 104 4.31 -11.94 -8.64
N ASN A 105 3.45 -12.04 -9.68
CA ASN A 105 3.54 -13.01 -10.77
C ASN A 105 3.47 -14.48 -10.33
N LEU A 106 2.83 -14.74 -9.18
CA LEU A 106 2.57 -16.09 -8.68
C LEU A 106 1.21 -16.58 -9.19
N LYS A 107 1.10 -17.88 -9.46
CA LYS A 107 -0.06 -18.47 -10.16
C LYS A 107 -1.08 -19.11 -9.22
N SER A 108 -0.67 -19.43 -8.00
CA SER A 108 -1.53 -20.16 -7.05
C SER A 108 -1.26 -19.73 -5.60
N ILE A 109 -2.23 -20.06 -4.73
CA ILE A 109 -2.08 -19.86 -3.29
C ILE A 109 -0.93 -20.69 -2.71
N ASN A 110 -0.68 -21.89 -3.24
CA ASN A 110 0.43 -22.74 -2.80
C ASN A 110 1.80 -22.14 -3.15
N GLU A 111 1.94 -21.55 -4.36
CA GLU A 111 3.14 -20.81 -4.72
C GLU A 111 3.33 -19.60 -3.81
N PHE A 112 2.23 -18.91 -3.46
CA PHE A 112 2.27 -17.78 -2.55
C PHE A 112 2.68 -18.18 -1.14
N GLU A 113 2.16 -19.29 -0.63
CA GLU A 113 2.55 -19.80 0.69
C GLU A 113 4.03 -20.20 0.74
N MET A 114 4.54 -20.90 -0.28
CA MET A 114 5.97 -21.19 -0.39
C MET A 114 6.82 -19.91 -0.47
N TYR A 115 6.35 -18.92 -1.21
CA TYR A 115 6.99 -17.62 -1.31
C TYR A 115 7.05 -16.92 0.06
N LEU A 116 5.94 -16.86 0.80
CA LEU A 116 5.88 -16.26 2.14
C LEU A 116 6.80 -16.99 3.13
N ASN A 117 6.84 -18.30 3.08
CA ASN A 117 7.73 -19.11 3.94
C ASN A 117 9.20 -18.77 3.72
N SER A 118 9.61 -18.35 2.51
CA SER A 118 10.99 -17.90 2.24
C SER A 118 11.35 -16.59 2.97
N TYR A 119 10.34 -15.87 3.45
CA TYR A 119 10.49 -14.66 4.28
C TYR A 119 10.16 -14.92 5.77
N ASP A 120 10.01 -16.16 6.19
CA ASP A 120 9.52 -16.56 7.52
C ASP A 120 8.16 -15.92 7.85
N LEU A 121 7.26 -15.86 6.88
CA LEU A 121 5.88 -15.37 7.00
C LEU A 121 4.91 -16.51 6.77
N THR A 122 3.75 -16.42 7.43
CA THR A 122 2.64 -17.36 7.25
C THR A 122 1.48 -16.76 6.49
N LEU A 123 0.70 -17.58 5.80
CA LEU A 123 -0.52 -17.13 5.13
C LEU A 123 -1.52 -16.52 6.12
N ASN A 124 -1.58 -17.02 7.36
CA ASN A 124 -2.48 -16.49 8.39
C ASN A 124 -2.12 -15.06 8.81
N GLU A 125 -0.83 -14.72 8.91
CA GLU A 125 -0.38 -13.35 9.18
C GLU A 125 -0.83 -12.42 8.06
N ILE A 126 -0.72 -12.85 6.80
CA ILE A 126 -1.17 -12.05 5.66
C ILE A 126 -2.70 -11.88 5.67
N LYS A 127 -3.45 -12.96 5.93
CA LYS A 127 -4.92 -12.92 6.07
C LYS A 127 -5.34 -11.91 7.16
N ALA A 128 -4.67 -11.90 8.30
CA ALA A 128 -4.96 -10.95 9.37
C ALA A 128 -4.76 -9.49 8.94
N LYS A 129 -3.65 -9.18 8.26
CA LYS A 129 -3.36 -7.83 7.76
C LYS A 129 -4.36 -7.38 6.69
N ILE A 130 -4.69 -8.26 5.74
CA ILE A 130 -5.69 -8.01 4.70
C ILE A 130 -7.06 -7.74 5.34
N THR A 131 -7.42 -8.50 6.37
CA THR A 131 -8.68 -8.34 7.08
C THR A 131 -8.79 -6.95 7.70
N ILE A 132 -7.74 -6.46 8.36
CA ILE A 132 -7.72 -5.11 8.93
C ILE A 132 -7.88 -4.05 7.84
N ASP A 133 -7.14 -4.15 6.74
CA ASP A 133 -7.21 -3.17 5.65
C ASP A 133 -8.58 -3.20 4.95
N ALA A 134 -9.15 -4.37 4.71
CA ALA A 134 -10.46 -4.49 4.07
C ALA A 134 -11.61 -3.99 4.96
N LEU A 135 -11.63 -4.34 6.24
CA LEU A 135 -12.62 -3.81 7.20
C LEU A 135 -12.46 -2.31 7.41
N TRP A 136 -11.23 -1.80 7.40
CA TRP A 136 -10.99 -0.37 7.42
C TRP A 136 -11.64 0.33 6.22
N ASN A 137 -11.44 -0.20 5.01
CA ASN A 137 -12.07 0.34 3.81
C ASN A 137 -13.59 0.26 3.89
N GLU A 138 -14.15 -0.83 4.43
CA GLU A 138 -15.58 -0.96 4.66
C GLU A 138 -16.10 0.10 5.64
N LEU A 139 -15.41 0.32 6.76
CA LEU A 139 -15.74 1.36 7.72
C LEU A 139 -15.76 2.76 7.09
N ILE A 140 -14.77 3.06 6.24
CA ILE A 140 -14.70 4.33 5.52
C ILE A 140 -15.87 4.47 4.54
N ILE A 141 -16.21 3.41 3.81
CA ILE A 141 -17.39 3.40 2.94
C ILE A 141 -18.67 3.66 3.75
N GLN A 142 -18.89 2.95 4.85
CA GLN A 142 -20.05 3.13 5.71
C GLN A 142 -20.18 4.57 6.23
N LYS A 143 -19.08 5.18 6.66
CA LYS A 143 -19.08 6.54 7.24
C LYS A 143 -19.19 7.66 6.21
N TYR A 144 -18.70 7.44 4.97
CA TYR A 144 -18.49 8.54 4.04
C TYR A 144 -19.12 8.34 2.65
N SER A 145 -19.76 7.22 2.35
CA SER A 145 -20.39 6.98 1.05
C SER A 145 -21.44 8.05 0.68
N SER A 146 -22.18 8.55 1.67
CA SER A 146 -23.16 9.62 1.47
C SER A 146 -22.55 11.00 1.16
N LYS A 147 -21.25 11.18 1.40
CA LYS A 147 -20.52 12.42 1.16
C LYS A 147 -19.77 12.42 -0.18
N LEU A 148 -19.84 11.30 -0.91
CA LEU A 148 -19.18 11.20 -2.21
C LEU A 148 -19.95 12.02 -3.26
N THR A 149 -19.21 12.83 -4.00
CA THR A 149 -19.76 13.64 -5.09
C THR A 149 -19.12 13.19 -6.40
N VAL A 150 -19.82 12.33 -7.14
CA VAL A 150 -19.37 11.86 -8.45
C VAL A 150 -20.35 12.34 -9.51
N ASP A 151 -19.89 13.27 -10.33
CA ASP A 151 -20.66 13.79 -11.48
C ASP A 151 -20.57 12.80 -12.65
N LYS A 152 -21.51 11.85 -12.65
CA LYS A 152 -21.59 10.78 -13.67
C LYS A 152 -21.81 11.35 -15.07
N ASP A 153 -22.59 12.41 -15.21
CA ASP A 153 -22.90 13.01 -16.52
C ASP A 153 -21.68 13.71 -17.09
N LYS A 154 -20.90 14.38 -16.25
CA LYS A 154 -19.64 14.98 -16.65
C LYS A 154 -18.64 13.90 -17.10
N ILE A 155 -18.48 12.83 -16.32
CA ILE A 155 -17.58 11.71 -16.67
C ILE A 155 -18.04 11.08 -17.99
N LYS A 156 -19.34 10.82 -18.17
CA LYS A 156 -19.89 10.26 -19.40
C LYS A 156 -19.64 11.15 -20.61
N LYS A 157 -19.85 12.46 -20.46
CA LYS A 157 -19.56 13.45 -21.53
C LYS A 157 -18.08 13.46 -21.89
N GLU A 158 -17.19 13.37 -20.91
CA GLU A 158 -15.74 13.30 -21.14
C GLU A 158 -15.34 12.03 -21.88
N ILE A 159 -15.88 10.87 -21.50
CA ILE A 159 -15.64 9.61 -22.21
C ILE A 159 -16.14 9.67 -23.65
N LEU A 160 -17.37 10.15 -23.87
CA LEU A 160 -17.95 10.28 -25.22
C LEU A 160 -17.19 11.27 -26.10
N LYS A 161 -16.72 12.38 -25.55
CA LYS A 161 -15.92 13.38 -26.27
C LYS A 161 -14.54 12.86 -26.67
N ASN A 162 -13.97 11.98 -25.85
CA ASN A 162 -12.65 11.39 -26.06
C ASN A 162 -12.72 10.05 -26.80
N ASN A 163 -13.90 9.67 -27.31
CA ASN A 163 -14.17 8.38 -27.96
C ASN A 163 -13.45 8.28 -29.32
N LYS A 164 -12.11 8.13 -29.28
CA LYS A 164 -11.32 7.72 -30.42
C LYS A 164 -11.36 6.20 -30.50
N ILE A 165 -11.49 5.66 -31.70
CA ILE A 165 -11.48 4.22 -32.02
C ILE A 165 -10.20 3.52 -31.51
N GLN A 166 -9.15 4.28 -31.23
CA GLN A 166 -7.91 3.81 -30.60
C GLN A 166 -7.72 4.54 -29.28
N SER A 167 -7.87 3.84 -28.18
CA SER A 167 -7.50 4.33 -26.85
C SER A 167 -6.15 3.75 -26.43
N LYS A 168 -5.44 4.48 -25.58
CA LYS A 168 -4.21 3.99 -24.95
C LYS A 168 -4.52 3.48 -23.56
N GLU A 169 -3.86 2.44 -23.15
CA GLU A 169 -3.79 2.03 -21.76
C GLU A 169 -2.39 2.35 -21.24
N HIS A 170 -2.33 2.92 -20.06
CA HIS A 170 -1.10 3.30 -19.37
C HIS A 170 -0.92 2.45 -18.13
N LEU A 171 0.24 1.83 -18.00
CA LEU A 171 0.67 1.20 -16.76
C LEU A 171 1.27 2.28 -15.88
N LEU A 172 0.63 2.52 -14.73
CA LEU A 172 0.95 3.66 -13.87
C LEU A 172 1.33 3.23 -12.46
N SER A 173 2.19 4.03 -11.83
CA SER A 173 2.37 4.05 -10.38
C SER A 173 2.16 5.46 -9.85
N GLU A 174 1.77 5.57 -8.57
CA GLU A 174 1.42 6.82 -7.92
C GLU A 174 2.20 7.08 -6.63
N ILE A 175 2.42 8.35 -6.34
CA ILE A 175 2.75 8.86 -5.01
C ILE A 175 1.72 9.93 -4.69
N ILE A 176 0.96 9.75 -3.61
CA ILE A 176 0.01 10.76 -3.12
C ILE A 176 0.55 11.29 -1.79
N PHE A 177 0.84 12.58 -1.75
CA PHE A 177 1.36 13.25 -0.56
C PHE A 177 0.55 14.50 -0.22
N GLU A 178 0.76 15.03 0.96
CA GLU A 178 0.16 16.26 1.43
C GLU A 178 1.20 17.22 1.98
N VAL A 179 0.79 18.46 2.05
CA VAL A 179 1.49 19.53 2.74
C VAL A 179 0.49 20.30 3.61
N THR A 180 0.96 20.91 4.66
CA THR A 180 0.13 21.72 5.55
C THR A 180 -0.28 23.03 4.88
N LYS A 181 0.64 23.62 4.11
CA LYS A 181 0.46 24.88 3.38
C LYS A 181 0.79 24.69 1.91
N ARG A 182 0.05 25.38 1.05
CA ARG A 182 0.22 25.29 -0.41
C ARG A 182 1.63 25.67 -0.87
N GLU A 183 2.27 26.59 -0.18
CA GLU A 183 3.63 27.07 -0.47
C GLU A 183 4.69 25.98 -0.27
N GLU A 184 4.37 24.94 0.50
CA GLU A 184 5.26 23.81 0.78
C GLU A 184 5.24 22.72 -0.32
N ILE A 185 4.32 22.81 -1.29
CA ILE A 185 4.16 21.78 -2.34
C ILE A 185 5.46 21.60 -3.11
N GLU A 186 6.05 22.70 -3.58
CA GLU A 186 7.27 22.65 -4.38
C GLU A 186 8.46 22.09 -3.59
N LYS A 187 8.59 22.50 -2.32
CA LYS A 187 9.64 21.99 -1.42
C LYS A 187 9.47 20.48 -1.23
N LYS A 188 8.27 20.00 -0.92
CA LYS A 188 7.98 18.58 -0.69
C LYS A 188 8.13 17.76 -1.97
N TYR A 189 7.70 18.30 -3.10
CA TYR A 189 7.91 17.68 -4.40
C TYR A 189 9.40 17.48 -4.71
N ASN A 190 10.23 18.51 -4.52
CA ASN A 190 11.68 18.41 -4.75
C ASN A 190 12.35 17.40 -3.81
N GLU A 191 11.89 17.28 -2.56
CA GLU A 191 12.32 16.23 -1.63
C GLU A 191 11.99 14.83 -2.18
N ILE A 192 10.77 14.64 -2.67
CA ILE A 192 10.32 13.36 -3.26
C ILE A 192 11.10 13.07 -4.54
N VAL A 193 11.31 14.06 -5.42
CA VAL A 193 12.11 13.89 -6.65
C VAL A 193 13.55 13.47 -6.33
N LYS A 194 14.16 14.10 -5.31
CA LYS A 194 15.50 13.69 -4.84
C LYS A 194 15.49 12.24 -4.38
N SER A 195 14.47 11.83 -3.63
CA SER A 195 14.29 10.44 -3.22
C SER A 195 14.12 9.50 -4.42
N ILE A 196 13.25 9.86 -5.39
CA ILE A 196 13.04 9.06 -6.61
C ILE A 196 14.37 8.84 -7.36
N ASN A 197 15.20 9.86 -7.47
CA ASN A 197 16.49 9.77 -8.14
C ASN A 197 17.51 8.92 -7.38
N GLN A 198 17.43 8.86 -6.06
CA GLN A 198 18.34 8.11 -5.19
C GLN A 198 17.94 6.63 -5.03
N ILE A 199 16.68 6.37 -4.81
CA ILE A 199 16.18 5.05 -4.38
C ILE A 199 15.04 4.51 -5.25
N GLY A 200 14.72 5.20 -6.33
CA GLY A 200 13.66 4.82 -7.26
C GLY A 200 12.25 5.20 -6.81
N PHE A 201 11.30 5.15 -7.76
CA PHE A 201 9.92 5.58 -7.54
C PHE A 201 9.18 4.69 -6.53
N LYS A 202 9.35 3.35 -6.63
CA LYS A 202 8.67 2.38 -5.75
C LYS A 202 9.03 2.58 -4.27
N ASN A 203 10.31 2.78 -3.98
CA ASN A 203 10.79 3.01 -2.62
C ASN A 203 10.34 4.38 -2.11
N SER A 204 10.35 5.39 -2.97
CA SER A 204 9.83 6.71 -2.63
C SER A 204 8.32 6.68 -2.35
N ALA A 205 7.56 5.87 -3.08
CA ALA A 205 6.15 5.66 -2.80
C ALA A 205 5.93 5.05 -1.41
N ALA A 206 6.73 4.05 -1.02
CA ALA A 206 6.63 3.45 0.31
C ALA A 206 6.91 4.44 1.45
N ILE A 207 7.79 5.44 1.21
CA ILE A 207 8.16 6.46 2.21
C ILE A 207 7.15 7.62 2.26
N TYR A 208 6.78 8.15 1.10
CA TYR A 208 6.06 9.43 1.02
C TYR A 208 4.59 9.32 0.71
N SER A 209 4.13 8.21 0.11
CA SER A 209 2.74 8.07 -0.28
C SER A 209 1.88 7.60 0.90
N PHE A 210 0.75 8.27 1.08
CA PHE A 210 -0.25 7.83 2.03
C PHE A 210 -1.33 6.94 1.42
N SER A 211 -1.25 6.68 0.11
CA SER A 211 -2.14 5.74 -0.58
C SER A 211 -1.89 4.30 -0.10
N ASP A 212 -2.93 3.48 -0.12
CA ASP A 212 -2.80 2.04 0.21
C ASP A 212 -1.85 1.31 -0.76
N THR A 213 -1.68 1.86 -1.98
CA THR A 213 -0.70 1.35 -2.96
C THR A 213 0.76 1.54 -2.51
N SER A 214 1.03 2.38 -1.52
CA SER A 214 2.39 2.63 -1.01
C SER A 214 3.13 1.34 -0.62
N LYS A 215 2.43 0.39 -0.02
CA LYS A 215 2.98 -0.91 0.40
C LYS A 215 3.51 -1.76 -0.77
N ILE A 216 2.96 -1.53 -1.96
CA ILE A 216 3.34 -2.22 -3.20
C ILE A 216 4.06 -1.29 -4.18
N GLY A 217 4.73 -0.25 -3.66
CA GLY A 217 5.52 0.69 -4.46
C GLY A 217 4.71 1.64 -5.31
N GLY A 218 3.46 1.91 -4.93
CA GLY A 218 2.57 2.83 -5.64
C GLY A 218 1.89 2.25 -6.88
N ASP A 219 1.99 0.95 -7.15
CA ASP A 219 1.47 0.35 -8.36
C ASP A 219 -0.07 0.38 -8.41
N ILE A 220 -0.63 1.05 -9.43
CA ILE A 220 -2.08 1.13 -9.70
C ILE A 220 -2.51 0.31 -10.92
N GLY A 221 -1.56 -0.27 -11.65
CA GLY A 221 -1.83 -1.15 -12.79
C GLY A 221 -2.16 -0.42 -14.08
N TRP A 222 -2.79 -1.15 -15.03
CA TRP A 222 -3.19 -0.64 -16.33
C TRP A 222 -4.47 0.18 -16.24
N ILE A 223 -4.41 1.43 -16.67
CA ILE A 223 -5.54 2.37 -16.68
C ILE A 223 -5.77 2.85 -18.10
N ASN A 224 -7.02 2.74 -18.57
CA ASN A 224 -7.40 3.29 -19.86
C ASN A 224 -7.40 4.82 -19.79
N GLU A 225 -6.80 5.49 -20.80
CA GLU A 225 -6.69 6.95 -20.82
C GLU A 225 -8.06 7.67 -20.78
N ASN A 226 -9.12 7.01 -21.23
CA ASN A 226 -10.48 7.57 -21.22
C ASN A 226 -11.12 7.55 -19.83
N SER A 227 -10.62 6.71 -18.92
CA SER A 227 -11.03 6.68 -17.51
C SER A 227 -10.36 7.78 -16.67
N LEU A 228 -9.38 8.47 -17.22
CA LEU A 228 -8.65 9.54 -16.54
C LEU A 228 -9.35 10.88 -16.81
N ASN A 229 -9.42 11.74 -15.79
CA ASN A 229 -9.89 13.11 -16.00
C ASN A 229 -8.90 13.88 -16.90
N ASN A 230 -9.40 14.95 -17.55
CA ASN A 230 -8.63 15.69 -18.55
C ASN A 230 -7.30 16.25 -18.02
N ASN A 231 -7.25 16.66 -16.75
CA ASN A 231 -6.02 17.17 -16.15
C ASN A 231 -4.97 16.08 -16.03
N ILE A 232 -5.33 14.91 -15.49
CA ILE A 232 -4.43 13.76 -15.37
C ILE A 232 -4.00 13.28 -16.76
N LYS A 233 -4.95 13.12 -17.68
CA LYS A 233 -4.69 12.70 -19.07
C LYS A 233 -3.68 13.62 -19.76
N LYS A 234 -3.84 14.95 -19.65
CA LYS A 234 -2.90 15.93 -20.22
C LYS A 234 -1.48 15.76 -19.67
N ASN A 235 -1.36 15.56 -18.36
CA ASN A 235 -0.05 15.38 -17.73
C ASN A 235 0.62 14.05 -18.15
N ILE A 236 -0.13 12.95 -18.24
CA ILE A 236 0.42 11.65 -18.65
C ILE A 236 0.83 11.67 -20.12
N ASN A 237 0.01 12.25 -21.01
CA ASN A 237 0.29 12.27 -22.45
C ASN A 237 1.55 13.09 -22.82
N SER A 238 2.05 13.93 -21.91
CA SER A 238 3.32 14.65 -22.09
C SER A 238 4.55 13.86 -21.67
N LEU A 239 4.37 12.67 -21.06
CA LEU A 239 5.47 11.86 -20.54
C LEU A 239 5.96 10.83 -21.55
N LYS A 240 7.25 10.53 -21.47
CA LYS A 240 7.84 9.32 -22.03
C LYS A 240 7.78 8.19 -21.01
N VAL A 241 7.83 6.95 -21.48
CA VAL A 241 7.93 5.78 -20.60
C VAL A 241 9.16 5.93 -19.68
N GLY A 242 8.95 5.74 -18.39
CA GLY A 242 9.96 5.94 -17.34
C GLY A 242 9.86 7.29 -16.63
N GLU A 243 9.26 8.31 -17.23
CA GLU A 243 9.11 9.64 -16.64
C GLU A 243 7.93 9.70 -15.66
N PHE A 244 7.90 10.77 -14.85
CA PHE A 244 6.83 11.05 -13.90
C PHE A 244 6.38 12.51 -13.98
N THR A 245 5.16 12.76 -13.55
CA THR A 245 4.51 14.08 -13.66
C THR A 245 5.10 15.08 -12.67
N LYS A 246 4.91 16.36 -12.96
CA LYS A 246 4.89 17.43 -11.95
C LYS A 246 3.75 17.19 -10.96
N PRO A 247 3.73 17.91 -9.81
CA PRO A 247 2.64 17.80 -8.85
C PRO A 247 1.29 18.09 -9.47
N ILE A 248 0.37 17.15 -9.40
CA ILE A 248 -1.02 17.34 -9.83
C ILE A 248 -1.84 17.58 -8.57
N ILE A 249 -2.34 18.81 -8.41
CA ILE A 249 -3.15 19.17 -7.27
C ILE A 249 -4.54 18.55 -7.45
N LEU A 250 -4.92 17.73 -6.49
CA LEU A 250 -6.24 17.13 -6.37
C LEU A 250 -6.96 17.70 -5.15
N SER A 251 -8.27 17.49 -5.06
CA SER A 251 -9.05 17.89 -3.89
C SER A 251 -8.61 17.20 -2.58
N ASN A 252 -7.86 16.11 -2.69
CA ASN A 252 -7.49 15.20 -1.61
C ASN A 252 -5.98 15.05 -1.38
N GLY A 253 -5.17 15.90 -1.98
CA GLY A 253 -3.72 15.83 -1.86
C GLY A 253 -3.03 16.16 -3.18
N ILE A 254 -1.75 15.86 -3.24
CA ILE A 254 -0.90 16.13 -4.39
C ILE A 254 -0.44 14.79 -4.94
N LEU A 255 -0.71 14.58 -6.23
CA LEU A 255 -0.43 13.35 -6.95
C LEU A 255 0.80 13.52 -7.84
N ILE A 256 1.70 12.54 -7.78
CA ILE A 256 2.76 12.31 -8.78
C ILE A 256 2.46 10.97 -9.43
N LEU A 257 2.38 10.92 -10.75
CA LEU A 257 2.19 9.68 -11.52
C LEU A 257 3.45 9.37 -12.30
N LYS A 258 3.88 8.11 -12.27
CA LYS A 258 4.93 7.59 -13.14
C LYS A 258 4.31 6.77 -14.25
N LEU A 259 4.71 7.05 -15.50
CA LEU A 259 4.36 6.24 -16.66
C LEU A 259 5.38 5.09 -16.79
N ILE A 260 4.93 3.85 -16.50
CA ILE A 260 5.79 2.66 -16.57
C ILE A 260 5.77 2.09 -17.97
N ASN A 261 4.60 2.04 -18.62
CA ASN A 261 4.44 1.51 -19.97
C ASN A 261 3.17 2.07 -20.62
N THR A 262 3.07 1.94 -21.93
CA THR A 262 1.89 2.30 -22.71
C THR A 262 1.65 1.25 -23.77
N LYS A 263 0.39 0.87 -23.98
CA LYS A 263 -0.04 0.02 -25.08
C LYS A 263 -1.28 0.62 -25.76
N ASN A 264 -1.43 0.36 -27.06
CA ASN A 264 -2.65 0.68 -27.77
C ASN A 264 -3.72 -0.35 -27.41
N SER A 265 -4.92 0.10 -27.16
CA SER A 265 -6.11 -0.75 -26.99
C SER A 265 -6.90 -0.71 -28.30
N GLU A 266 -6.97 -1.83 -29.01
CA GLU A 266 -7.76 -1.97 -30.25
C GLU A 266 -9.22 -2.29 -29.97
N THR A 267 -9.65 -2.26 -28.72
CA THR A 267 -11.01 -2.66 -28.33
C THR A 267 -12.00 -1.57 -28.68
N THR A 268 -13.11 -1.97 -29.32
CA THR A 268 -14.37 -1.18 -29.34
C THR A 268 -14.68 -0.78 -27.90
N ILE A 269 -14.70 0.53 -27.63
CA ILE A 269 -14.88 1.04 -26.28
C ILE A 269 -16.25 0.65 -25.79
N ASP A 270 -16.32 -0.26 -24.85
CA ASP A 270 -17.50 -0.47 -24.03
C ASP A 270 -17.65 0.74 -23.09
N ILE A 271 -18.42 1.72 -23.56
CA ILE A 271 -18.65 3.00 -22.87
C ILE A 271 -19.20 2.76 -21.46
N GLU A 272 -20.03 1.76 -21.28
CA GLU A 272 -20.65 1.44 -19.99
C GLU A 272 -19.59 0.92 -18.99
N ASN A 273 -18.73 0.02 -19.44
CA ASN A 273 -17.64 -0.51 -18.63
C ASN A 273 -16.61 0.58 -18.29
N GLU A 274 -16.25 1.43 -19.27
CA GLU A 274 -15.31 2.55 -19.02
C GLU A 274 -15.92 3.60 -18.07
N LEU A 275 -17.22 3.88 -18.19
CA LEU A 275 -17.93 4.76 -17.27
C LEU A 275 -17.92 4.18 -15.84
N LYS A 276 -18.18 2.87 -15.70
CA LYS A 276 -18.12 2.17 -14.41
C LYS A 276 -16.73 2.24 -13.79
N LYS A 277 -15.67 2.01 -14.57
CA LYS A 277 -14.28 2.11 -14.12
C LYS A 277 -13.95 3.53 -13.66
N ALA A 278 -14.30 4.54 -14.44
CA ALA A 278 -14.02 5.94 -14.12
C ALA A 278 -14.78 6.41 -12.87
N ILE A 279 -16.05 6.02 -12.71
CA ILE A 279 -16.82 6.28 -11.50
C ILE A 279 -16.18 5.62 -10.28
N ASN A 280 -15.78 4.35 -10.40
CA ASN A 280 -15.12 3.63 -9.31
C ASN A 280 -13.77 4.26 -8.93
N TYR A 281 -12.98 4.66 -9.92
CA TYR A 281 -11.73 5.37 -9.67
C TYR A 281 -11.95 6.66 -8.87
N GLU A 282 -12.92 7.49 -9.30
CA GLU A 282 -13.22 8.75 -8.60
C GLU A 282 -13.77 8.51 -7.19
N ARG A 283 -14.64 7.52 -7.02
CA ARG A 283 -15.14 7.12 -5.68
C ARG A 283 -14.01 6.68 -4.76
N ASN A 284 -13.15 5.78 -5.23
CA ASN A 284 -12.03 5.27 -4.44
C ASN A 284 -11.06 6.38 -4.07
N ARG A 285 -10.82 7.31 -4.99
CA ARG A 285 -10.01 8.50 -4.75
C ARG A 285 -10.55 9.33 -3.58
N GLN A 286 -11.87 9.61 -3.58
CA GLN A 286 -12.52 10.36 -2.50
C GLN A 286 -12.54 9.58 -1.18
N LEU A 287 -12.78 8.26 -1.22
CA LEU A 287 -12.74 7.40 -0.03
C LEU A 287 -11.35 7.37 0.60
N ASN A 288 -10.29 7.28 -0.19
CA ASN A 288 -8.91 7.34 0.30
C ASN A 288 -8.63 8.67 1.04
N GLN A 289 -9.17 9.78 0.54
CA GLN A 289 -9.09 11.06 1.25
C GLN A 289 -9.77 11.01 2.61
N TYR A 290 -11.02 10.55 2.65
CA TYR A 290 -11.76 10.42 3.91
C TYR A 290 -11.06 9.44 4.87
N SER A 291 -10.51 8.35 4.35
CA SER A 291 -9.71 7.39 5.12
C SER A 291 -8.56 8.09 5.84
N LYS A 292 -7.79 8.91 5.13
CA LYS A 292 -6.67 9.64 5.72
C LYS A 292 -7.11 10.67 6.75
N ILE A 293 -8.12 11.48 6.42
CA ILE A 293 -8.66 12.48 7.35
C ILE A 293 -9.13 11.80 8.63
N TYR A 294 -9.86 10.69 8.49
CA TYR A 294 -10.37 9.93 9.61
C TYR A 294 -9.25 9.29 10.44
N TYR A 295 -8.28 8.67 9.79
CA TYR A 295 -7.09 8.11 10.43
C TYR A 295 -6.32 9.17 11.24
N ASN A 296 -6.04 10.33 10.65
CA ASN A 296 -5.32 11.41 11.32
C ASN A 296 -6.10 11.96 12.53
N LYS A 297 -7.43 12.05 12.42
CA LYS A 297 -8.29 12.43 13.55
C LYS A 297 -8.19 11.42 14.69
N ILE A 298 -8.21 10.11 14.38
CA ILE A 298 -8.08 9.07 15.39
C ILE A 298 -6.70 9.13 16.02
N LYS A 299 -5.63 9.13 15.22
CA LYS A 299 -4.25 9.17 15.69
C LYS A 299 -4.01 10.32 16.68
N LYS A 300 -4.60 11.51 16.41
CA LYS A 300 -4.48 12.68 17.29
C LYS A 300 -5.16 12.51 18.65
N ASN A 301 -6.19 11.65 18.73
CA ASN A 301 -6.98 11.44 19.93
C ASN A 301 -6.57 10.18 20.72
N LEU A 302 -5.53 9.48 20.29
CA LEU A 302 -4.98 8.32 20.97
C LEU A 302 -3.84 8.75 21.89
N ASP A 303 -3.82 8.19 23.09
CA ASP A 303 -2.65 8.25 23.97
C ASP A 303 -1.55 7.38 23.36
N PHE A 304 -0.45 7.99 23.07
CA PHE A 304 0.70 7.40 22.38
C PHE A 304 1.94 7.61 23.23
N ASP A 305 2.42 6.53 23.87
CA ASP A 305 3.68 6.51 24.60
C ASP A 305 4.72 5.75 23.79
N GLY A 306 5.81 6.44 23.37
CA GLY A 306 6.92 5.84 22.63
C GLY A 306 7.88 6.83 22.02
#